data_3ca44e79c1ed333cea0fca4e6efc248b
#
_entry.id   3ca44e79c1ed333cea0fca4e6efc248b
#
_cell.length_a   1.000
_cell.length_b   1.000
_cell.length_c   1.000
_cell.angle_alpha   90.00
_cell.angle_beta   90.00
_cell.angle_gamma   90.00
#
_symmetry.space_group_name_H-M   'P 1'
#
loop_
_entity.id
_entity.type
_entity.pdbx_description
1 polymer ?
#
loop_
_entity_poly.entity_id
_entity_poly.type
_entity_poly.pdbx_seq_one_letter_code
_entity_poly.pdbx_strand_id
1 'polypeptide(L)'
;IEGILRSYVNDYCQDMMEQRIREGVDPELDFAAEIIMNSDLSDLRYLYRYGEYVSENETGVAEFLNSLSQEEIDKMASTYTEGYRIGFITGRKDITKKKTVNIRYSLGFERMVKAAILQFEKMGLKPVIYRHATHAVNKRGAVRVGYTGGVANPQYDYDHRQDSALFLDGDFVQRKLRAMQTSYEKYRELAEVHGGPACIDTFGENPFSPVSKPEAYALSEAQQKLQTELDNESGQIVNRYIKGDERSFTIIAYPVPE
;
A
#
# COMPACT_ATOMS: atom_id res chain seq x y z
N ILE A 1 -21.99 16.60 -8.69
CA ILE A 1 -20.88 15.67 -8.36
C ILE A 1 -19.69 16.48 -7.83
N GLU A 2 -19.19 17.49 -8.56
CA GLU A 2 -18.05 18.31 -8.12
C GLU A 2 -18.23 18.89 -6.71
N GLY A 3 -19.39 19.46 -6.38
CA GLY A 3 -19.68 19.99 -5.04
C GLY A 3 -19.61 18.91 -3.95
N ILE A 4 -20.05 17.68 -4.25
CA ILE A 4 -19.95 16.55 -3.31
C ILE A 4 -18.49 16.15 -3.10
N LEU A 5 -17.70 16.07 -4.19
CA LEU A 5 -16.27 15.73 -4.09
C LEU A 5 -15.51 16.81 -3.32
N ARG A 6 -15.78 18.08 -3.57
CA ARG A 6 -15.17 19.20 -2.83
C ARG A 6 -15.52 19.14 -1.34
N SER A 7 -16.79 18.92 -1.00
CA SER A 7 -17.22 18.76 0.39
C SER A 7 -16.50 17.59 1.04
N TYR A 8 -16.48 16.43 0.38
CA TYR A 8 -15.81 15.23 0.90
C TYR A 8 -14.32 15.45 1.20
N VAL A 9 -13.57 15.97 0.23
CA VAL A 9 -12.12 16.19 0.42
C VAL A 9 -11.78 17.35 1.35
N ASN A 10 -12.72 18.28 1.57
CA ASN A 10 -12.53 19.43 2.44
C ASN A 10 -13.00 19.15 3.87
N ASP A 11 -14.23 18.70 4.03
CA ASP A 11 -14.89 18.58 5.33
C ASP A 11 -14.37 17.36 6.11
N TYR A 12 -14.04 16.28 5.40
CA TYR A 12 -13.52 15.03 5.99
C TYR A 12 -12.00 14.83 5.82
N CYS A 13 -11.27 15.87 5.41
CA CYS A 13 -9.82 15.78 5.17
C CYS A 13 -9.06 15.26 6.38
N GLN A 14 -9.40 15.73 7.57
CA GLN A 14 -8.75 15.31 8.81
C GLN A 14 -9.05 13.83 9.13
N ASP A 15 -10.32 13.44 9.06
CA ASP A 15 -10.76 12.08 9.40
C ASP A 15 -10.16 11.05 8.44
N MET A 16 -10.16 11.36 7.14
CA MET A 16 -9.56 10.50 6.13
C MET A 16 -8.04 10.35 6.31
N MET A 17 -7.37 11.45 6.63
CA MET A 17 -5.93 11.42 6.83
C MET A 17 -5.56 10.67 8.11
N GLU A 18 -6.32 10.85 9.17
CA GLU A 18 -6.15 10.12 10.42
C GLU A 18 -6.33 8.63 10.21
N GLN A 19 -7.43 8.22 9.57
CA GLN A 19 -7.70 6.81 9.27
C GLN A 19 -6.56 6.21 8.44
N ARG A 20 -6.14 6.88 7.39
CA ARG A 20 -5.06 6.41 6.50
C ARG A 20 -3.73 6.24 7.22
N ILE A 21 -3.37 7.19 8.08
CA ILE A 21 -2.10 7.10 8.83
C ILE A 21 -2.20 5.99 9.86
N ARG A 22 -3.31 5.89 10.58
CA ARG A 22 -3.55 4.83 11.53
C ARG A 22 -3.42 3.45 10.88
N GLU A 23 -4.08 3.22 9.77
CA GLU A 23 -3.99 1.97 9.01
C GLU A 23 -2.57 1.64 8.53
N GLY A 24 -1.74 2.65 8.34
CA GLY A 24 -0.34 2.49 7.93
C GLY A 24 0.64 2.17 9.05
N VAL A 25 0.27 2.37 10.33
CA VAL A 25 1.20 2.23 11.47
C VAL A 25 0.67 1.40 12.62
N ASP A 26 -0.66 1.21 12.73
CA ASP A 26 -1.32 0.54 13.84
C ASP A 26 -1.55 -0.96 13.54
N PRO A 27 -0.79 -1.87 14.19
CA PRO A 27 -0.95 -3.30 13.99
C PRO A 27 -2.23 -3.88 14.61
N GLU A 28 -3.00 -3.10 15.37
CA GLU A 28 -4.30 -3.52 15.90
C GLU A 28 -5.41 -3.44 14.86
N LEU A 29 -5.16 -2.76 13.73
CA LEU A 29 -6.03 -2.80 12.56
C LEU A 29 -5.66 -4.00 11.68
N ASP A 30 -6.03 -5.18 12.12
CA ASP A 30 -5.55 -6.47 11.65
C ASP A 30 -6.46 -7.17 10.63
N PHE A 31 -7.44 -6.48 10.06
CA PHE A 31 -8.42 -7.04 9.13
C PHE A 31 -7.81 -7.96 8.05
N ALA A 32 -6.74 -7.51 7.39
CA ALA A 32 -6.08 -8.31 6.38
C ALA A 32 -5.27 -9.46 6.99
N ALA A 33 -4.59 -9.22 8.11
CA ALA A 33 -3.84 -10.25 8.83
C ALA A 33 -4.77 -11.37 9.33
N GLU A 34 -5.96 -11.01 9.84
CA GLU A 34 -6.99 -11.97 10.25
C GLU A 34 -7.43 -12.88 9.09
N ILE A 35 -7.66 -12.32 7.91
CA ILE A 35 -8.01 -13.13 6.72
C ILE A 35 -6.86 -14.09 6.40
N ILE A 36 -5.62 -13.60 6.35
CA ILE A 36 -4.44 -14.39 6.00
C ILE A 36 -4.21 -15.52 7.02
N MET A 37 -4.28 -15.23 8.29
CA MET A 37 -3.93 -16.17 9.34
C MET A 37 -5.01 -17.22 9.60
N ASN A 38 -6.29 -16.84 9.46
CA ASN A 38 -7.43 -17.64 9.92
C ASN A 38 -8.32 -18.21 8.79
N SER A 39 -8.05 -17.87 7.51
CA SER A 39 -8.77 -18.50 6.39
C SER A 39 -8.13 -19.81 5.97
N ASP A 40 -8.96 -20.70 5.41
CA ASP A 40 -8.48 -21.80 4.58
C ASP A 40 -8.01 -21.22 3.24
N LEU A 41 -6.71 -21.07 3.06
CA LEU A 41 -6.13 -20.48 1.85
C LEU A 41 -6.14 -21.42 0.63
N SER A 42 -6.58 -22.68 0.81
CA SER A 42 -6.83 -23.59 -0.31
C SER A 42 -8.19 -23.33 -0.99
N ASP A 43 -9.10 -22.68 -0.29
CA ASP A 43 -10.40 -22.25 -0.82
C ASP A 43 -10.32 -20.79 -1.28
N LEU A 44 -10.16 -20.57 -2.58
CA LEU A 44 -9.92 -19.25 -3.16
C LEU A 44 -11.02 -18.20 -2.88
N ARG A 45 -12.14 -18.60 -2.28
CA ARG A 45 -13.18 -17.66 -1.85
C ARG A 45 -12.67 -16.65 -0.82
N TYR A 46 -11.58 -16.93 -0.13
CA TYR A 46 -10.97 -15.96 0.78
C TYR A 46 -10.54 -14.67 0.09
N LEU A 47 -10.14 -14.72 -1.21
CA LEU A 47 -9.73 -13.55 -1.98
C LEU A 47 -10.80 -12.45 -2.02
N TYR A 48 -12.07 -12.85 -2.04
CA TYR A 48 -13.19 -11.91 -2.09
C TYR A 48 -13.53 -11.27 -0.74
N ARG A 49 -12.95 -11.75 0.36
CA ARG A 49 -13.17 -11.17 1.70
C ARG A 49 -12.54 -9.79 1.86
N TYR A 50 -11.56 -9.45 1.03
CA TYR A 50 -10.95 -8.11 1.03
C TYR A 50 -11.84 -7.04 0.39
N GLY A 51 -12.88 -7.42 -0.35
CA GLY A 51 -13.75 -6.49 -1.07
C GLY A 51 -13.06 -5.80 -2.25
N GLU A 52 -11.93 -6.33 -2.70
CA GLU A 52 -11.18 -5.85 -3.86
C GLU A 52 -11.56 -6.62 -5.13
N TYR A 53 -11.25 -6.05 -6.28
CA TYR A 53 -11.40 -6.76 -7.55
C TYR A 53 -10.39 -7.90 -7.63
N VAL A 54 -10.86 -9.06 -8.03
CA VAL A 54 -10.05 -10.27 -8.23
C VAL A 54 -10.12 -10.66 -9.69
N SER A 55 -8.98 -10.67 -10.37
CA SER A 55 -8.84 -11.12 -11.75
C SER A 55 -8.29 -12.55 -11.84
N GLU A 56 -8.10 -13.02 -13.06
CA GLU A 56 -7.43 -14.31 -13.33
C GLU A 56 -5.98 -14.31 -12.81
N ASN A 57 -5.31 -13.15 -12.76
CA ASN A 57 -3.95 -13.05 -12.23
C ASN A 57 -3.89 -13.40 -10.75
N GLU A 58 -4.78 -12.83 -9.92
CA GLU A 58 -4.81 -13.08 -8.49
C GLU A 58 -5.19 -14.54 -8.19
N THR A 59 -6.17 -15.07 -8.89
CA THR A 59 -6.57 -16.49 -8.74
C THR A 59 -5.45 -17.43 -9.20
N GLY A 60 -4.83 -17.15 -10.35
CA GLY A 60 -3.72 -17.95 -10.86
C GLY A 60 -2.49 -17.96 -9.95
N VAL A 61 -2.14 -16.81 -9.35
CA VAL A 61 -1.08 -16.74 -8.34
C VAL A 61 -1.42 -17.59 -7.12
N ALA A 62 -2.65 -17.50 -6.61
CA ALA A 62 -3.08 -18.29 -5.46
C ALA A 62 -3.07 -19.79 -5.75
N GLU A 63 -3.54 -20.22 -6.93
CA GLU A 63 -3.50 -21.60 -7.38
C GLU A 63 -2.06 -22.13 -7.51
N PHE A 64 -1.18 -21.33 -8.13
CA PHE A 64 0.24 -21.69 -8.23
C PHE A 64 0.86 -21.87 -6.85
N LEU A 65 0.69 -20.91 -5.95
CA LEU A 65 1.23 -21.03 -4.60
C LEU A 65 0.60 -22.19 -3.82
N ASN A 66 -0.66 -22.52 -4.08
CA ASN A 66 -1.31 -23.70 -3.49
C ASN A 66 -0.77 -25.03 -4.04
N SER A 67 -0.15 -25.04 -5.22
CA SER A 67 0.52 -26.23 -5.75
C SER A 67 1.88 -26.52 -5.15
N LEU A 68 2.51 -25.52 -4.50
CA LEU A 68 3.81 -25.64 -3.89
C LEU A 68 3.75 -26.33 -2.51
N SER A 69 4.82 -27.01 -2.14
CA SER A 69 5.00 -27.53 -0.79
C SER A 69 5.15 -26.41 0.24
N GLN A 70 4.92 -26.70 1.50
CA GLN A 70 5.14 -25.71 2.56
C GLN A 70 6.62 -25.31 2.68
N GLU A 71 7.54 -26.23 2.41
CA GLU A 71 8.99 -25.95 2.42
C GLU A 71 9.38 -24.92 1.35
N GLU A 72 8.81 -25.03 0.14
CA GLU A 72 9.03 -24.05 -0.92
C GLU A 72 8.45 -22.68 -0.56
N ILE A 73 7.25 -22.63 -0.02
CA ILE A 73 6.62 -21.39 0.48
C ILE A 73 7.48 -20.75 1.57
N ASP A 74 7.94 -21.53 2.54
CA ASP A 74 8.78 -21.03 3.64
C ASP A 74 10.13 -20.49 3.12
N LYS A 75 10.71 -21.10 2.09
CA LYS A 75 11.93 -20.64 1.44
C LYS A 75 11.69 -19.33 0.67
N MET A 76 10.60 -19.22 -0.08
CA MET A 76 10.21 -17.98 -0.75
C MET A 76 10.04 -16.84 0.27
N ALA A 77 9.27 -17.09 1.33
CA ALA A 77 9.08 -16.13 2.41
C ALA A 77 10.39 -15.76 3.11
N SER A 78 11.31 -16.73 3.32
CA SER A 78 12.61 -16.48 3.92
C SER A 78 13.50 -15.57 3.07
N THR A 79 13.48 -15.71 1.74
CA THR A 79 14.21 -14.81 0.85
C THR A 79 13.75 -13.36 1.03
N TYR A 80 12.46 -13.16 1.16
CA TYR A 80 11.82 -11.86 1.35
C TYR A 80 12.10 -11.26 2.74
N THR A 81 11.90 -12.03 3.81
CA THR A 81 12.10 -11.55 5.18
C THR A 81 13.57 -11.37 5.53
N GLU A 82 14.45 -12.24 5.03
CA GLU A 82 15.90 -12.12 5.21
C GLU A 82 16.45 -10.90 4.45
N GLY A 83 15.95 -10.63 3.24
CA GLY A 83 16.28 -9.41 2.51
C GLY A 83 15.97 -8.15 3.33
N TYR A 84 14.83 -8.14 4.05
CA TYR A 84 14.46 -7.07 4.96
C TYR A 84 15.44 -6.93 6.13
N ARG A 85 15.80 -8.04 6.79
CA ARG A 85 16.76 -8.08 7.88
C ARG A 85 18.15 -7.61 7.44
N ILE A 86 18.63 -8.09 6.30
CA ILE A 86 19.91 -7.70 5.71
C ILE A 86 19.93 -6.18 5.44
N GLY A 87 18.81 -5.60 5.02
CA GLY A 87 18.68 -4.15 4.83
C GLY A 87 18.97 -3.34 6.10
N PHE A 88 18.59 -3.83 7.28
CA PHE A 88 18.98 -3.22 8.56
C PHE A 88 20.48 -3.34 8.82
N ILE A 89 21.05 -4.53 8.62
CA ILE A 89 22.48 -4.78 8.84
C ILE A 89 23.34 -3.91 7.92
N THR A 90 23.04 -3.93 6.61
CA THR A 90 23.79 -3.17 5.61
C THR A 90 23.68 -1.68 5.85
N GLY A 91 22.48 -1.20 6.25
CA GLY A 91 22.23 0.18 6.62
C GLY A 91 22.78 0.57 8.00
N ARG A 92 23.39 -0.37 8.76
CA ARG A 92 23.87 -0.17 10.14
C ARG A 92 22.75 0.35 11.06
N LYS A 93 21.53 -0.18 10.89
CA LYS A 93 20.32 0.19 11.62
C LYS A 93 19.95 -0.91 12.62
N ASP A 94 19.33 -0.50 13.70
CA ASP A 94 18.93 -1.41 14.78
C ASP A 94 17.48 -1.86 14.62
N ILE A 95 17.26 -3.08 14.15
CA ILE A 95 15.94 -3.68 13.97
C ILE A 95 15.18 -3.84 15.31
N THR A 96 15.89 -3.98 16.44
CA THR A 96 15.25 -4.19 17.75
C THR A 96 14.46 -2.99 18.25
N LYS A 97 14.74 -1.81 17.71
CA LYS A 97 13.97 -0.58 17.95
C LYS A 97 12.65 -0.53 17.22
N LYS A 98 12.43 -1.42 16.27
CA LYS A 98 11.21 -1.47 15.47
C LYS A 98 10.27 -2.56 15.98
N LYS A 99 8.97 -2.33 15.84
CA LYS A 99 7.92 -3.22 16.34
C LYS A 99 6.97 -3.68 15.24
N THR A 100 6.94 -2.98 14.11
CA THR A 100 6.03 -3.27 13.01
C THR A 100 6.76 -3.29 11.67
N VAL A 101 6.23 -4.08 10.73
CA VAL A 101 6.62 -4.13 9.32
C VAL A 101 5.38 -3.90 8.45
N ASN A 102 5.46 -3.00 7.48
CA ASN A 102 4.37 -2.74 6.54
C ASN A 102 4.47 -3.70 5.34
N ILE A 103 3.68 -4.75 5.37
CA ILE A 103 3.64 -5.74 4.28
C ILE A 103 2.69 -5.24 3.19
N ARG A 104 3.19 -5.20 1.96
CA ARG A 104 2.45 -4.79 0.77
C ARG A 104 2.56 -5.87 -0.29
N TYR A 105 1.42 -6.33 -0.80
CA TYR A 105 1.37 -7.44 -1.74
C TYR A 105 0.11 -7.37 -2.60
N SER A 106 0.12 -7.99 -3.77
CA SER A 106 -1.06 -8.26 -4.57
C SER A 106 -1.80 -9.48 -4.02
N LEU A 107 -3.13 -9.52 -4.15
CA LEU A 107 -3.92 -10.71 -3.78
C LEU A 107 -3.37 -11.95 -4.49
N GLY A 108 -3.54 -13.10 -3.85
CA GLY A 108 -3.01 -14.38 -4.31
C GLY A 108 -1.73 -14.81 -3.61
N PHE A 109 -0.97 -13.89 -3.00
CA PHE A 109 0.27 -14.20 -2.27
C PHE A 109 0.07 -14.58 -0.81
N GLU A 110 -1.15 -14.77 -0.33
CA GLU A 110 -1.48 -14.93 1.09
C GLU A 110 -0.75 -16.10 1.75
N ARG A 111 -0.53 -17.22 1.04
CA ARG A 111 0.27 -18.33 1.60
C ARG A 111 1.70 -17.93 1.92
N MET A 112 2.34 -17.21 1.02
CA MET A 112 3.69 -16.69 1.24
C MET A 112 3.70 -15.60 2.31
N VAL A 113 2.71 -14.70 2.31
CA VAL A 113 2.57 -13.65 3.30
C VAL A 113 2.32 -14.23 4.70
N LYS A 114 1.53 -15.29 4.83
CA LYS A 114 1.34 -16.03 6.09
C LYS A 114 2.66 -16.55 6.67
N ALA A 115 3.47 -17.18 5.83
CA ALA A 115 4.79 -17.65 6.23
C ALA A 115 5.71 -16.47 6.60
N ALA A 116 5.66 -15.37 5.83
CA ALA A 116 6.45 -14.16 6.12
C ALA A 116 6.04 -13.50 7.44
N ILE A 117 4.75 -13.42 7.77
CA ILE A 117 4.26 -12.91 9.06
C ILE A 117 4.91 -13.68 10.21
N LEU A 118 4.85 -15.02 10.17
CA LEU A 118 5.45 -15.88 11.20
C LEU A 118 6.98 -15.70 11.31
N GLN A 119 7.64 -15.37 10.20
CA GLN A 119 9.08 -15.11 10.20
C GLN A 119 9.41 -13.70 10.74
N PHE A 120 8.61 -12.67 10.40
CA PHE A 120 8.74 -11.34 10.97
C PHE A 120 8.44 -11.30 12.47
N GLU A 121 7.47 -12.08 12.95
CA GLU A 121 7.19 -12.22 14.38
C GLU A 121 8.39 -12.75 15.15
N LYS A 122 9.15 -13.70 14.58
CA LYS A 122 10.42 -14.18 15.18
C LYS A 122 11.50 -13.09 15.26
N MET A 123 11.39 -12.04 14.42
CA MET A 123 12.25 -10.85 14.49
C MET A 123 11.69 -9.77 15.44
N GLY A 124 10.55 -10.01 16.09
CA GLY A 124 9.87 -9.06 16.98
C GLY A 124 9.02 -8.02 16.24
N LEU A 125 8.66 -8.28 14.99
CA LEU A 125 7.89 -7.36 14.14
C LEU A 125 6.47 -7.88 13.93
N LYS A 126 5.46 -7.07 14.30
CA LYS A 126 4.06 -7.33 13.95
C LYS A 126 3.74 -6.82 12.55
N PRO A 127 2.89 -7.50 11.78
CA PRO A 127 2.48 -7.02 10.47
C PRO A 127 1.57 -5.79 10.60
N VAL A 128 1.75 -4.84 9.71
CA VAL A 128 0.79 -3.81 9.37
C VAL A 128 0.46 -4.01 7.91
N ILE A 129 -0.78 -4.39 7.62
CA ILE A 129 -1.26 -4.70 6.27
C ILE A 129 -2.51 -3.88 6.02
N TYR A 130 -2.35 -2.89 5.19
CA TYR A 130 -3.39 -1.97 4.86
C TYR A 130 -3.92 -2.31 3.46
N ARG A 131 -5.24 -2.54 3.37
CA ARG A 131 -5.93 -2.85 2.12
C ARG A 131 -7.26 -2.11 2.07
N HIS A 132 -7.57 -1.59 0.89
CA HIS A 132 -8.83 -0.89 0.64
C HIS A 132 -9.56 -1.48 -0.55
N ALA A 133 -10.86 -1.71 -0.35
CA ALA A 133 -11.77 -2.10 -1.41
C ALA A 133 -11.91 -1.03 -2.51
N THR A 134 -11.73 0.24 -2.17
CA THR A 134 -11.86 1.36 -3.11
C THR A 134 -10.76 2.39 -2.91
N HIS A 135 -10.07 2.72 -3.98
CA HIS A 135 -9.06 3.77 -4.00
C HIS A 135 -9.55 5.06 -4.68
N ALA A 136 -10.80 5.11 -5.10
CA ALA A 136 -11.33 6.08 -6.08
C ALA A 136 -11.03 7.55 -5.77
N VAL A 137 -11.03 7.96 -4.50
CA VAL A 137 -10.81 9.36 -4.11
C VAL A 137 -9.34 9.65 -3.77
N ASN A 138 -8.56 8.62 -3.48
CA ASN A 138 -7.18 8.77 -2.99
C ASN A 138 -6.12 8.20 -3.94
N LYS A 139 -6.51 7.69 -5.09
CA LYS A 139 -5.55 7.16 -6.06
C LYS A 139 -4.58 8.24 -6.50
N ARG A 140 -3.34 7.95 -6.35
CA ARG A 140 -2.26 8.70 -6.96
C ARG A 140 -1.93 8.11 -8.31
N GLY A 141 -2.16 8.88 -9.38
CA GLY A 141 -1.53 8.64 -10.65
C GLY A 141 -1.83 7.29 -11.28
N ALA A 142 -1.06 6.95 -12.26
CA ALA A 142 -1.20 5.78 -13.11
C ALA A 142 -1.52 4.49 -12.35
N VAL A 143 -2.29 3.64 -12.98
CA VAL A 143 -2.44 2.24 -12.60
C VAL A 143 -1.07 1.71 -12.22
N ARG A 144 -0.89 1.38 -10.96
CA ARG A 144 0.31 0.70 -10.51
C ARG A 144 -0.01 -0.77 -10.40
N VAL A 145 0.78 -1.50 -11.07
CA VAL A 145 0.99 -2.90 -10.83
C VAL A 145 1.63 -3.06 -9.46
N GLY A 146 1.32 -4.11 -8.76
CA GLY A 146 1.88 -4.41 -7.46
C GLY A 146 0.84 -4.52 -6.38
N TYR A 147 1.21 -4.28 -5.18
CA TYR A 147 0.46 -4.51 -3.93
C TYR A 147 -0.92 -3.84 -3.80
N THR A 148 -1.43 -3.20 -4.82
CA THR A 148 -2.78 -2.60 -4.84
C THR A 148 -3.83 -3.48 -5.54
N GLY A 149 -3.43 -4.63 -6.05
CA GLY A 149 -4.32 -5.55 -6.77
C GLY A 149 -4.72 -5.09 -8.17
N GLY A 150 -5.43 -5.93 -8.87
CA GLY A 150 -5.99 -5.66 -10.18
C GLY A 150 -7.08 -4.58 -10.19
N VAL A 151 -7.39 -4.07 -11.35
CA VAL A 151 -8.48 -3.13 -11.57
C VAL A 151 -9.43 -3.67 -12.63
N ALA A 152 -10.72 -3.51 -12.38
CA ALA A 152 -11.77 -4.02 -13.27
C ALA A 152 -11.77 -3.33 -14.65
N ASN A 153 -11.34 -2.07 -14.70
CA ASN A 153 -11.28 -1.29 -15.93
C ASN A 153 -10.04 -0.37 -15.92
N PRO A 154 -8.91 -0.84 -16.48
CA PRO A 154 -7.69 -0.03 -16.54
C PRO A 154 -7.85 1.30 -17.30
N GLN A 155 -8.72 1.35 -18.32
CA GLN A 155 -9.00 2.59 -19.05
C GLN A 155 -9.71 3.62 -18.17
N TYR A 156 -10.67 3.17 -17.36
CA TYR A 156 -11.34 4.05 -16.39
C TYR A 156 -10.33 4.66 -15.41
N ASP A 157 -9.44 3.85 -14.84
CA ASP A 157 -8.41 4.33 -13.93
C ASP A 157 -7.45 5.32 -14.60
N TYR A 158 -7.10 5.07 -15.85
CA TYR A 158 -6.27 6.00 -16.63
C TYR A 158 -6.99 7.32 -16.89
N ASP A 159 -8.27 7.29 -17.27
CA ASP A 159 -9.05 8.50 -17.50
C ASP A 159 -9.16 9.38 -16.26
N HIS A 160 -9.30 8.76 -15.08
CA HIS A 160 -9.49 9.42 -13.78
C HIS A 160 -8.20 9.67 -12.99
N ARG A 161 -7.03 9.48 -13.60
CA ARG A 161 -5.74 9.61 -12.91
C ARG A 161 -5.41 11.01 -12.39
N GLN A 162 -6.06 12.03 -12.93
CA GLN A 162 -5.85 13.43 -12.57
C GLN A 162 -7.14 14.14 -12.11
N ASP A 163 -8.10 13.41 -11.57
CA ASP A 163 -9.36 13.98 -11.03
C ASP A 163 -9.13 14.97 -9.89
N SER A 164 -7.96 14.96 -9.27
CA SER A 164 -7.57 15.99 -8.33
C SER A 164 -7.59 17.41 -8.94
N ALA A 165 -7.53 17.52 -10.27
CA ALA A 165 -7.71 18.81 -10.95
C ALA A 165 -9.04 19.52 -10.58
N LEU A 166 -10.05 18.75 -10.15
CA LEU A 166 -11.33 19.30 -9.70
C LEU A 166 -11.26 20.09 -8.39
N PHE A 167 -10.26 19.81 -7.53
CA PHE A 167 -10.21 20.38 -6.18
C PHE A 167 -8.80 20.78 -5.70
N LEU A 168 -7.76 20.49 -6.47
CA LEU A 168 -6.39 20.82 -6.08
C LEU A 168 -6.12 22.31 -6.20
N ASP A 169 -6.13 22.98 -5.07
CA ASP A 169 -5.77 24.37 -4.87
C ASP A 169 -4.83 24.53 -3.65
N GLY A 170 -4.36 25.75 -3.41
CA GLY A 170 -3.45 26.03 -2.29
C GLY A 170 -4.07 25.75 -0.93
N ASP A 171 -5.34 26.03 -0.76
CA ASP A 171 -6.04 25.79 0.50
C ASP A 171 -6.19 24.30 0.80
N PHE A 172 -6.47 23.50 -0.22
CA PHE A 172 -6.49 22.04 -0.10
C PHE A 172 -5.11 21.48 0.28
N VAL A 173 -4.03 21.93 -0.37
CA VAL A 173 -2.66 21.53 -0.04
C VAL A 173 -2.35 21.81 1.43
N GLN A 174 -2.58 23.05 1.87
CA GLN A 174 -2.30 23.43 3.26
C GLN A 174 -3.17 22.66 4.27
N ARG A 175 -4.44 22.42 3.96
CA ARG A 175 -5.35 21.63 4.82
C ARG A 175 -4.88 20.19 4.93
N LYS A 176 -4.51 19.58 3.81
CA LYS A 176 -4.04 18.19 3.78
C LYS A 176 -2.72 18.01 4.53
N LEU A 177 -1.77 18.93 4.38
CA LEU A 177 -0.51 18.91 5.12
C LEU A 177 -0.71 19.06 6.63
N ARG A 178 -1.61 19.99 7.05
CA ARG A 178 -1.97 20.14 8.48
C ARG A 178 -2.63 18.87 9.02
N ALA A 179 -3.60 18.30 8.29
CA ALA A 179 -4.27 17.07 8.68
C ALA A 179 -3.26 15.91 8.84
N MET A 180 -2.32 15.82 7.91
CA MET A 180 -1.25 14.81 7.95
C MET A 180 -0.34 14.98 9.17
N GLN A 181 0.10 16.20 9.45
CA GLN A 181 0.96 16.48 10.60
C GLN A 181 0.23 16.19 11.93
N THR A 182 -1.02 16.64 12.06
CA THR A 182 -1.84 16.39 13.26
C THR A 182 -2.05 14.88 13.49
N SER A 183 -2.31 14.14 12.42
CA SER A 183 -2.55 12.70 12.51
C SER A 183 -1.27 11.94 12.85
N TYR A 184 -0.13 12.28 12.27
CA TYR A 184 1.15 11.68 12.65
C TYR A 184 1.53 12.02 14.09
N GLU A 185 1.25 13.23 14.56
CA GLU A 185 1.49 13.60 15.95
C GLU A 185 0.66 12.71 16.91
N LYS A 186 -0.60 12.47 16.57
CA LYS A 186 -1.49 11.59 17.35
C LYS A 186 -0.98 10.14 17.41
N TYR A 187 -0.40 9.63 16.33
CA TYR A 187 0.13 8.26 16.23
C TYR A 187 1.66 8.21 16.24
N ARG A 188 2.32 9.21 16.85
CA ARG A 188 3.78 9.35 16.88
C ARG A 188 4.48 8.07 17.35
N GLU A 189 4.06 7.52 18.49
CA GLU A 189 4.69 6.34 19.08
C GLU A 189 4.64 5.12 18.16
N LEU A 190 3.52 4.91 17.46
CA LEU A 190 3.37 3.84 16.48
C LEU A 190 4.22 4.10 15.22
N ALA A 191 4.29 5.35 14.77
CA ALA A 191 5.09 5.72 13.61
C ALA A 191 6.60 5.57 13.86
N GLU A 192 7.08 5.93 15.06
CA GLU A 192 8.51 5.85 15.44
C GLU A 192 9.01 4.39 15.47
N VAL A 193 8.16 3.44 15.86
CA VAL A 193 8.52 2.01 15.90
C VAL A 193 8.27 1.28 14.58
N HIS A 194 7.84 1.98 13.54
CA HIS A 194 7.59 1.42 12.22
C HIS A 194 8.90 1.08 11.51
N GLY A 195 9.07 -0.20 11.11
CA GLY A 195 10.31 -0.70 10.53
C GLY A 195 10.47 -0.46 9.02
N GLY A 196 9.42 0.00 8.36
CA GLY A 196 9.41 0.29 6.92
C GLY A 196 8.68 -0.77 6.09
N PRO A 197 8.60 -0.57 4.77
CA PRO A 197 7.82 -1.43 3.89
C PRO A 197 8.57 -2.70 3.51
N ALA A 198 7.81 -3.79 3.39
CA ALA A 198 8.20 -5.04 2.77
C ALA A 198 7.21 -5.32 1.64
N CYS A 199 7.65 -5.21 0.38
CA CYS A 199 6.79 -5.23 -0.79
C CYS A 199 6.97 -6.52 -1.60
N ILE A 200 5.86 -7.09 -2.04
CA ILE A 200 5.80 -8.14 -3.05
C ILE A 200 5.09 -7.54 -4.25
N ASP A 201 5.85 -7.25 -5.30
CA ASP A 201 5.35 -6.72 -6.56
C ASP A 201 5.10 -7.84 -7.56
N THR A 202 4.34 -7.56 -8.59
CA THR A 202 4.08 -8.47 -9.71
C THR A 202 4.53 -7.85 -11.03
N PHE A 203 4.77 -8.70 -12.02
CA PHE A 203 5.06 -8.29 -13.40
C PHE A 203 4.56 -9.38 -14.36
N GLY A 204 4.44 -9.03 -15.64
CA GLY A 204 4.01 -9.97 -16.68
C GLY A 204 2.51 -9.96 -16.95
N GLU A 205 1.76 -9.00 -16.39
CA GLU A 205 0.35 -8.83 -16.70
C GLU A 205 0.14 -8.50 -18.18
N ASN A 206 -1.04 -8.82 -18.68
CA ASN A 206 -1.44 -8.47 -20.04
C ASN A 206 -1.20 -6.98 -20.31
N PRO A 207 -0.50 -6.63 -21.40
CA PRO A 207 -0.19 -5.25 -21.69
C PRO A 207 -1.45 -4.44 -21.90
N PHE A 208 -1.53 -3.28 -21.27
CA PHE A 208 -2.59 -2.32 -21.44
C PHE A 208 -2.06 -1.05 -22.08
N SER A 209 -2.65 -0.67 -23.20
CA SER A 209 -2.34 0.58 -23.92
C SER A 209 -3.46 1.59 -23.71
N PRO A 210 -3.28 2.60 -22.85
CA PRO A 210 -4.31 3.56 -22.57
C PRO A 210 -4.57 4.49 -23.76
N VAL A 211 -5.83 4.85 -23.95
CA VAL A 211 -6.24 5.87 -24.92
C VAL A 211 -6.51 7.18 -24.18
N SER A 212 -5.77 8.24 -24.54
CA SER A 212 -6.03 9.57 -24.00
C SER A 212 -7.34 10.13 -24.53
N LYS A 213 -8.19 10.60 -23.64
CA LYS A 213 -9.47 11.22 -23.97
C LYS A 213 -9.45 12.72 -23.64
N PRO A 214 -9.96 13.58 -24.51
CA PRO A 214 -9.98 15.03 -24.27
C PRO A 214 -10.89 15.41 -23.11
N GLU A 215 -11.85 14.57 -22.73
CA GLU A 215 -12.76 14.77 -21.62
C GLU A 215 -12.13 14.44 -20.26
N ALA A 216 -11.01 13.71 -20.23
CA ALA A 216 -10.30 13.38 -18.99
C ALA A 216 -9.67 14.66 -18.39
N TYR A 217 -9.83 14.81 -17.08
CA TYR A 217 -9.20 15.94 -16.40
C TYR A 217 -7.68 15.90 -16.48
N ALA A 218 -7.09 17.09 -16.58
CA ALA A 218 -5.65 17.28 -16.57
C ALA A 218 -5.27 18.40 -15.60
N LEU A 219 -4.18 18.23 -14.88
CA LEU A 219 -3.63 19.28 -14.02
C LEU A 219 -3.10 20.42 -14.86
N SER A 220 -3.51 21.65 -14.55
CA SER A 220 -2.87 22.86 -15.06
C SER A 220 -1.42 22.96 -14.57
N GLU A 221 -0.60 23.81 -15.18
CA GLU A 221 0.78 24.05 -14.72
C GLU A 221 0.85 24.51 -13.26
N ALA A 222 -0.11 25.34 -12.83
CA ALA A 222 -0.21 25.78 -11.44
C ALA A 222 -0.51 24.59 -10.50
N GLN A 223 -1.43 23.71 -10.90
CA GLN A 223 -1.77 22.53 -10.12
C GLN A 223 -0.65 21.48 -10.09
N GLN A 224 0.14 21.35 -11.16
CA GLN A 224 1.33 20.49 -11.16
C GLN A 224 2.36 20.97 -10.13
N LYS A 225 2.56 22.28 -10.01
CA LYS A 225 3.42 22.87 -8.97
C LYS A 225 2.88 22.57 -7.56
N LEU A 226 1.59 22.77 -7.34
CA LEU A 226 0.94 22.44 -6.06
C LEU A 226 1.04 20.94 -5.72
N GLN A 227 0.91 20.06 -6.72
CA GLN A 227 1.08 18.62 -6.51
C GLN A 227 2.53 18.30 -6.10
N THR A 228 3.50 18.92 -6.74
CA THR A 228 4.92 18.76 -6.40
C THR A 228 5.22 19.25 -4.98
N GLU A 229 4.68 20.41 -4.61
CA GLU A 229 4.79 20.96 -3.24
C GLU A 229 4.18 19.97 -2.23
N LEU A 230 2.94 19.54 -2.47
CA LEU A 230 2.25 18.58 -1.61
C LEU A 230 3.04 17.29 -1.43
N ASP A 231 3.64 16.77 -2.50
CA ASP A 231 4.40 15.53 -2.45
C ASP A 231 5.71 15.69 -1.66
N ASN A 232 6.42 16.79 -1.87
CA ASN A 232 7.65 17.10 -1.17
C ASN A 232 7.41 17.32 0.34
N GLU A 233 6.45 18.16 0.70
CA GLU A 233 6.12 18.45 2.09
C GLU A 233 5.56 17.22 2.80
N SER A 234 4.72 16.41 2.12
CA SER A 234 4.24 15.15 2.66
C SER A 234 5.40 14.19 2.96
N GLY A 235 6.37 14.09 2.07
CA GLY A 235 7.58 13.30 2.28
C GLY A 235 8.39 13.75 3.50
N GLN A 236 8.53 15.06 3.68
CA GLN A 236 9.22 15.62 4.86
C GLN A 236 8.45 15.34 6.16
N ILE A 237 7.11 15.45 6.15
CA ILE A 237 6.28 15.10 7.30
C ILE A 237 6.47 13.63 7.66
N VAL A 238 6.33 12.71 6.68
CA VAL A 238 6.55 11.27 6.92
C VAL A 238 7.92 11.01 7.55
N ASN A 239 8.99 11.62 7.02
CA ASN A 239 10.34 11.38 7.50
C ASN A 239 10.60 11.90 8.92
N ARG A 240 9.82 12.84 9.45
CA ARG A 240 9.92 13.27 10.85
C ARG A 240 9.48 12.19 11.83
N TYR A 241 8.52 11.36 11.44
CA TYR A 241 7.90 10.33 12.30
C TYR A 241 8.41 8.93 11.97
N ILE A 242 8.49 8.59 10.70
CA ILE A 242 9.03 7.32 10.20
C ILE A 242 10.39 7.62 9.55
N LYS A 243 11.41 7.73 10.38
CA LYS A 243 12.74 8.18 9.96
C LYS A 243 13.40 7.22 8.98
N GLY A 244 13.82 7.73 7.83
CA GLY A 244 14.42 6.96 6.75
C GLY A 244 15.75 6.31 7.12
N ASP A 245 16.51 6.93 8.01
CA ASP A 245 17.79 6.43 8.55
C ASP A 245 17.63 5.33 9.61
N GLU A 246 16.42 5.15 10.17
CA GLU A 246 16.12 4.14 11.17
C GLU A 246 15.32 2.93 10.63
N ARG A 247 14.78 3.02 9.43
CA ARG A 247 13.96 1.97 8.81
C ARG A 247 14.67 1.26 7.67
N SER A 248 14.19 0.07 7.33
CA SER A 248 14.63 -0.67 6.15
C SER A 248 13.49 -0.79 5.13
N PHE A 249 13.77 -1.47 4.05
CA PHE A 249 12.77 -1.93 3.09
C PHE A 249 13.27 -3.19 2.39
N THR A 250 12.34 -3.95 1.85
CA THR A 250 12.62 -5.00 0.87
C THR A 250 11.57 -4.93 -0.23
N ILE A 251 11.96 -5.23 -1.43
CA ILE A 251 11.06 -5.37 -2.58
C ILE A 251 11.49 -6.64 -3.32
N ILE A 252 10.54 -7.53 -3.52
CA ILE A 252 10.70 -8.72 -4.35
C ILE A 252 9.58 -8.71 -5.38
N ALA A 253 9.85 -9.18 -6.58
CA ALA A 253 8.86 -9.22 -7.64
C ALA A 253 8.73 -10.64 -8.20
N TYR A 254 7.51 -11.05 -8.48
CA TYR A 254 7.17 -12.33 -9.07
C TYR A 254 6.39 -12.15 -10.37
N PRO A 255 6.60 -13.03 -11.36
CA PRO A 255 5.74 -13.04 -12.52
C PRO A 255 4.34 -13.50 -12.14
N VAL A 256 3.33 -12.94 -12.79
CA VAL A 256 1.98 -13.53 -12.78
C VAL A 256 1.94 -14.69 -13.79
N PRO A 257 1.10 -15.72 -13.56
CA PRO A 257 0.90 -16.78 -14.54
C PRO A 257 0.31 -16.20 -15.84
N GLU A 258 0.83 -16.69 -16.97
CA GLU A 258 0.25 -16.43 -18.29
C GLU A 258 -0.93 -17.38 -18.55
#